data_2070205020683dea68c267a990a04fd9
#
_entry.id   2070205020683dea68c267a990a04fd9
#
_cell.length_a   1.000
_cell.length_b   1.000
_cell.length_c   1.000
_cell.angle_alpha   90.00
_cell.angle_beta   90.00
_cell.angle_gamma   90.00
#
_symmetry.space_group_name_H-M   'P 1'
#
loop_
_entity.id
_entity.type
_entity.pdbx_description
1 polymer ?
#
loop_
_entity_poly.entity_id
_entity_poly.type
_entity_poly.pdbx_seq_one_letter_code
_entity_poly.pdbx_strand_id
1 'polypeptide(L)'
;MPKIDNMVRDFLAQKKIAVVGVSDKRETGCNLNYKKFKDNGYQVYAVNPRISTYDGAPCYPDLKAIPEKVDAVFILASPKVTDQIVDQCVELGIKHVWMHCMMGTKPGLAASMTSVSSDAVEKCRANGIAVIPGSCPNQFLKPDFGHGMMRVMWRLFGFMGGN
;
A
#
# COMPACT_ATOMS: atom_id res chain seq x y z
N MET A 1 -12.76 15.66 -3.56
CA MET A 1 -11.99 14.40 -3.48
C MET A 1 -12.87 13.27 -2.95
N PRO A 2 -12.72 12.05 -3.43
CA PRO A 2 -13.44 10.93 -2.84
C PRO A 2 -13.00 10.75 -1.38
N LYS A 3 -13.94 10.44 -0.50
CA LYS A 3 -13.63 10.14 0.91
C LYS A 3 -12.73 8.90 0.97
N ILE A 4 -11.82 8.85 1.95
CA ILE A 4 -10.87 7.74 2.11
C ILE A 4 -11.56 6.37 2.10
N ASP A 5 -12.72 6.25 2.72
CA ASP A 5 -13.48 5.00 2.74
C ASP A 5 -13.88 4.50 1.33
N ASN A 6 -14.18 5.41 0.40
CA ASN A 6 -14.49 5.04 -0.99
C ASN A 6 -13.22 4.55 -1.70
N MET A 7 -12.10 5.26 -1.54
CA MET A 7 -10.82 4.85 -2.14
C MET A 7 -10.35 3.50 -1.61
N VAL A 8 -10.51 3.27 -0.30
CA VAL A 8 -10.19 2.00 0.35
C VAL A 8 -11.09 0.88 -0.17
N ARG A 9 -12.40 1.10 -0.26
CA ARG A 9 -13.34 0.12 -0.82
C ARG A 9 -12.97 -0.24 -2.25
N ASP A 10 -12.64 0.74 -3.08
CA ASP A 10 -12.28 0.53 -4.48
C ASP A 10 -10.94 -0.21 -4.61
N PHE A 11 -9.96 0.07 -3.75
CA PHE A 11 -8.72 -0.70 -3.66
C PHE A 11 -8.99 -2.16 -3.23
N LEU A 12 -9.78 -2.35 -2.17
CA LEU A 12 -10.09 -3.68 -1.62
C LEU A 12 -11.03 -4.51 -2.52
N ALA A 13 -11.66 -3.91 -3.51
CA ALA A 13 -12.42 -4.61 -4.55
C ALA A 13 -11.51 -5.29 -5.60
N GLN A 14 -10.21 -4.93 -5.64
CA GLN A 14 -9.25 -5.53 -6.55
C GLN A 14 -8.92 -6.97 -6.13
N LYS A 15 -8.36 -7.79 -7.04
CA LYS A 15 -8.09 -9.21 -6.79
C LYS A 15 -6.62 -9.55 -6.67
N LYS A 16 -5.78 -8.92 -7.51
CA LYS A 16 -4.36 -9.16 -7.61
C LYS A 16 -3.59 -7.97 -7.07
N ILE A 17 -2.89 -8.16 -5.96
CA ILE A 17 -2.20 -7.07 -5.25
C ILE A 17 -0.70 -7.36 -5.19
N ALA A 18 0.13 -6.46 -5.72
CA ALA A 18 1.55 -6.46 -5.45
C ALA A 18 1.82 -5.76 -4.11
N VAL A 19 2.63 -6.38 -3.27
CA VAL A 19 3.01 -5.88 -1.94
C VAL A 19 4.50 -5.58 -1.94
N VAL A 20 4.84 -4.29 -1.95
CA VAL A 20 6.21 -3.80 -2.08
C VAL A 20 6.82 -3.51 -0.72
N GLY A 21 7.93 -4.17 -0.39
CA GLY A 21 8.69 -3.94 0.84
C GLY A 21 8.67 -5.10 1.84
N VAL A 22 8.24 -6.30 1.45
CA VAL A 22 8.35 -7.50 2.29
C VAL A 22 9.81 -7.79 2.67
N SER A 23 10.05 -8.44 3.80
CA SER A 23 11.39 -8.76 4.30
C SER A 23 11.45 -10.20 4.78
N ASP A 24 12.55 -10.89 4.47
CA ASP A 24 12.89 -12.21 4.98
C ASP A 24 13.73 -12.17 6.27
N LYS A 25 14.25 -10.98 6.61
CA LYS A 25 15.15 -10.81 7.77
C LYS A 25 14.41 -10.60 9.09
N ARG A 26 13.22 -10.05 9.04
CA ARG A 26 12.40 -9.78 10.23
C ARG A 26 10.94 -9.60 9.83
N GLU A 27 10.04 -9.87 10.77
CA GLU A 27 8.63 -9.51 10.63
C GLU A 27 8.48 -7.98 10.59
N THR A 28 7.83 -7.47 9.55
CA THR A 28 7.59 -6.05 9.35
C THR A 28 6.10 -5.78 9.17
N GLY A 29 5.70 -4.52 9.25
CA GLY A 29 4.32 -4.12 8.91
C GLY A 29 3.94 -4.50 7.48
N CYS A 30 4.90 -4.53 6.54
CA CYS A 30 4.69 -5.00 5.18
C CYS A 30 4.35 -6.48 5.14
N ASN A 31 5.10 -7.30 5.88
CA ASN A 31 4.86 -8.75 6.00
C ASN A 31 3.48 -9.04 6.57
N LEU A 32 3.07 -8.30 7.60
CA LEU A 32 1.73 -8.43 8.20
C LEU A 32 0.63 -8.09 7.20
N ASN A 33 0.79 -7.03 6.41
CA ASN A 33 -0.18 -6.67 5.38
C ASN A 33 -0.21 -7.69 4.24
N TYR A 34 0.95 -8.23 3.81
CA TYR A 34 1.02 -9.31 2.82
C TYR A 34 0.19 -10.53 3.27
N LYS A 35 0.42 -11.01 4.50
CA LYS A 35 -0.32 -12.12 5.07
C LYS A 35 -1.81 -11.80 5.20
N LYS A 36 -2.14 -10.59 5.67
CA LYS A 36 -3.51 -10.13 5.80
C LYS A 36 -4.27 -10.17 4.47
N PHE A 37 -3.68 -9.69 3.39
CA PHE A 37 -4.28 -9.80 2.06
C PHE A 37 -4.44 -11.25 1.64
N LYS A 38 -3.40 -12.07 1.78
CA LYS A 38 -3.42 -13.51 1.43
C LYS A 38 -4.53 -14.25 2.18
N ASP A 39 -4.64 -14.06 3.49
CA ASP A 39 -5.63 -14.71 4.37
C ASP A 39 -7.08 -14.27 4.07
N ASN A 40 -7.26 -13.14 3.39
CA ASN A 40 -8.56 -12.64 2.96
C ASN A 40 -8.87 -12.92 1.48
N GLY A 41 -8.13 -13.84 0.86
CA GLY A 41 -8.42 -14.39 -0.46
C GLY A 41 -7.90 -13.56 -1.65
N TYR A 42 -7.01 -12.61 -1.42
CA TYR A 42 -6.33 -11.90 -2.51
C TYR A 42 -5.20 -12.75 -3.08
N GLN A 43 -4.99 -12.64 -4.39
CA GLN A 43 -3.79 -13.13 -5.03
C GLN A 43 -2.68 -12.08 -4.81
N VAL A 44 -1.67 -12.43 -4.02
CA VAL A 44 -0.62 -11.51 -3.60
C VAL A 44 0.72 -11.82 -4.24
N TYR A 45 1.44 -10.78 -4.62
CA TYR A 45 2.78 -10.85 -5.20
C TYR A 45 3.75 -10.06 -4.34
N ALA A 46 4.72 -10.75 -3.74
CA ALA A 46 5.78 -10.12 -2.97
C ALA A 46 6.76 -9.40 -3.90
N VAL A 47 7.14 -8.17 -3.56
CA VAL A 47 8.12 -7.37 -4.32
C VAL A 47 9.21 -6.87 -3.39
N ASN A 48 10.45 -7.32 -3.64
CA ASN A 48 11.67 -6.82 -3.01
C ASN A 48 12.87 -7.24 -3.87
N PRO A 49 13.74 -6.31 -4.31
CA PRO A 49 14.88 -6.63 -5.18
C PRO A 49 16.00 -7.44 -4.50
N ARG A 50 15.93 -7.64 -3.18
CA ARG A 50 16.99 -8.27 -2.39
C ARG A 50 16.73 -9.74 -2.06
N ILE A 51 15.53 -10.25 -2.33
CA ILE A 51 15.14 -11.62 -2.03
C ILE A 51 14.42 -12.24 -3.24
N SER A 52 14.58 -13.55 -3.44
CA SER A 52 13.97 -14.26 -4.56
C SER A 52 12.70 -15.04 -4.19
N THR A 53 12.49 -15.26 -2.89
CA THR A 53 11.33 -15.99 -2.37
C THR A 53 10.83 -15.33 -1.08
N TYR A 54 9.52 -15.36 -0.87
CA TYR A 54 8.88 -14.93 0.37
C TYR A 54 7.62 -15.77 0.64
N ASP A 55 7.49 -16.25 1.88
CA ASP A 55 6.32 -17.05 2.32
C ASP A 55 6.01 -18.25 1.40
N GLY A 56 7.07 -18.93 0.93
CA GLY A 56 6.98 -20.11 0.06
C GLY A 56 6.58 -19.80 -1.41
N ALA A 57 6.55 -18.52 -1.79
CA ALA A 57 6.22 -18.07 -3.14
C ALA A 57 7.38 -17.24 -3.75
N PRO A 58 7.43 -17.06 -5.08
CA PRO A 58 8.37 -16.14 -5.72
C PRO A 58 8.23 -14.72 -5.17
N CYS A 59 9.36 -14.05 -4.95
CA CYS A 59 9.44 -12.62 -4.69
C CYS A 59 10.10 -11.94 -5.89
N TYR A 60 9.47 -10.91 -6.41
CA TYR A 60 9.88 -10.26 -7.64
C TYR A 60 10.72 -9.02 -7.33
N PRO A 61 11.75 -8.72 -8.13
CA PRO A 61 12.60 -7.55 -7.90
C PRO A 61 11.87 -6.22 -8.13
N ASP A 62 10.86 -6.22 -8.98
CA ASP A 62 10.03 -5.06 -9.33
C ASP A 62 8.67 -5.50 -9.89
N LEU A 63 7.79 -4.55 -10.22
CA LEU A 63 6.46 -4.84 -10.76
C LEU A 63 6.50 -5.44 -12.17
N LYS A 64 7.50 -5.09 -12.97
CA LYS A 64 7.65 -5.54 -14.37
C LYS A 64 8.01 -7.03 -14.45
N ALA A 65 8.68 -7.55 -13.42
CA ALA A 65 9.07 -8.95 -13.35
C ALA A 65 7.91 -9.89 -12.96
N ILE A 66 6.78 -9.37 -12.49
CA ILE A 66 5.60 -10.17 -12.19
C ILE A 66 5.01 -10.71 -13.51
N PRO A 67 4.80 -12.05 -13.64
CA PRO A 67 4.44 -12.65 -14.93
C PRO A 67 3.03 -12.29 -15.43
N GLU A 68 2.22 -11.68 -14.59
CA GLU A 68 0.87 -11.25 -14.93
C GLU A 68 0.58 -9.83 -14.41
N LYS A 69 -0.38 -9.17 -15.02
CA LYS A 69 -0.77 -7.82 -14.60
C LYS A 69 -1.45 -7.87 -13.23
N VAL A 70 -0.96 -7.08 -12.29
CA VAL A 70 -1.63 -6.82 -11.00
C VAL A 70 -2.65 -5.70 -11.14
N ASP A 71 -3.68 -5.74 -10.31
CA ASP A 71 -4.76 -4.76 -10.32
C ASP A 71 -4.43 -3.55 -9.42
N ALA A 72 -3.69 -3.81 -8.33
CA ALA A 72 -3.37 -2.82 -7.32
C ALA A 72 -1.98 -3.04 -6.72
N VAL A 73 -1.40 -1.97 -6.17
CA VAL A 73 -0.09 -2.00 -5.51
C VAL A 73 -0.18 -1.38 -4.12
N PHE A 74 0.24 -2.14 -3.12
CA PHE A 74 0.45 -1.66 -1.75
C PHE A 74 1.94 -1.45 -1.51
N ILE A 75 2.32 -0.28 -1.00
CA ILE A 75 3.72 0.12 -0.82
C ILE A 75 3.99 0.42 0.66
N LEU A 76 4.93 -0.32 1.25
CA LEU A 76 5.54 -0.02 2.54
C LEU A 76 7.06 -0.02 2.38
N ALA A 77 7.58 1.08 1.86
CA ALA A 77 8.99 1.31 1.57
C ALA A 77 9.34 2.79 1.78
N SER A 78 10.58 3.19 1.54
CA SER A 78 10.94 4.61 1.60
C SER A 78 10.25 5.43 0.50
N PRO A 79 10.01 6.74 0.70
CA PRO A 79 9.42 7.60 -0.33
C PRO A 79 10.14 7.53 -1.67
N LYS A 80 11.47 7.45 -1.67
CA LYS A 80 12.28 7.29 -2.89
C LYS A 80 11.95 6.00 -3.67
N VAL A 81 11.73 4.90 -2.95
CA VAL A 81 11.28 3.64 -3.58
C VAL A 81 9.86 3.78 -4.10
N THR A 82 9.00 4.47 -3.35
CA THR A 82 7.63 4.75 -3.79
C THR A 82 7.58 5.47 -5.13
N ASP A 83 8.43 6.48 -5.33
CA ASP A 83 8.53 7.21 -6.61
C ASP A 83 8.84 6.25 -7.77
N GLN A 84 9.82 5.36 -7.59
CA GLN A 84 10.22 4.37 -8.60
C GLN A 84 9.10 3.36 -8.90
N ILE A 85 8.38 2.92 -7.88
CA ILE A 85 7.26 1.98 -8.04
C ILE A 85 6.08 2.66 -8.75
N VAL A 86 5.80 3.92 -8.45
CA VAL A 86 4.74 4.67 -9.14
C VAL A 86 5.08 4.89 -10.62
N ASP A 87 6.35 5.11 -10.97
CA ASP A 87 6.78 5.14 -12.39
C ASP A 87 6.40 3.83 -13.10
N GLN A 88 6.67 2.70 -12.48
CA GLN A 88 6.28 1.39 -13.03
C GLN A 88 4.75 1.22 -13.09
N CYS A 89 4.00 1.72 -12.10
CA CYS A 89 2.53 1.69 -12.14
C CYS A 89 1.99 2.45 -13.35
N VAL A 90 2.56 3.62 -13.67
CA VAL A 90 2.18 4.41 -14.85
C VAL A 90 2.47 3.62 -16.14
N GLU A 91 3.69 3.08 -16.28
CA GLU A 91 4.09 2.30 -17.45
C GLU A 91 3.23 1.05 -17.67
N LEU A 92 2.88 0.34 -16.59
CA LEU A 92 2.09 -0.89 -16.62
C LEU A 92 0.57 -0.64 -16.65
N GLY A 93 0.14 0.61 -16.54
CA GLY A 93 -1.28 0.98 -16.52
C GLY A 93 -2.04 0.47 -15.29
N ILE A 94 -1.36 0.35 -14.14
CA ILE A 94 -1.98 0.00 -12.86
C ILE A 94 -2.76 1.22 -12.34
N LYS A 95 -3.98 0.99 -11.84
CA LYS A 95 -4.91 2.08 -11.52
C LYS A 95 -5.16 2.30 -10.03
N HIS A 96 -4.64 1.43 -9.16
CA HIS A 96 -4.85 1.53 -7.71
C HIS A 96 -3.53 1.42 -6.97
N VAL A 97 -3.19 2.44 -6.19
CA VAL A 97 -1.96 2.49 -5.37
C VAL A 97 -2.30 2.88 -3.94
N TRP A 98 -1.76 2.17 -2.97
CA TRP A 98 -1.83 2.50 -1.55
C TRP A 98 -0.43 2.68 -0.98
N MET A 99 -0.10 3.89 -0.56
CA MET A 99 1.14 4.24 0.13
C MET A 99 0.90 4.19 1.63
N HIS A 100 1.61 3.33 2.35
CA HIS A 100 1.41 3.15 3.79
C HIS A 100 1.90 4.35 4.60
N CYS A 101 1.11 4.76 5.58
CA CYS A 101 1.54 5.61 6.68
C CYS A 101 0.75 5.26 7.95
N MET A 102 1.47 5.00 9.05
CA MET A 102 0.85 4.63 10.30
C MET A 102 0.01 5.77 10.91
N MET A 103 0.37 7.03 10.62
CA MET A 103 -0.31 8.25 11.08
C MET A 103 -1.44 8.73 10.15
N GLY A 104 -2.13 7.79 9.48
CA GLY A 104 -3.23 8.14 8.58
C GLY A 104 -2.77 8.89 7.33
N THR A 105 -3.49 9.95 6.95
CA THR A 105 -3.21 10.75 5.75
C THR A 105 -2.35 11.98 6.01
N LYS A 106 -1.78 12.14 7.20
CA LYS A 106 -0.90 13.26 7.57
C LYS A 106 0.55 12.80 7.75
N PRO A 107 1.29 12.53 6.66
CA PRO A 107 2.64 11.95 6.72
C PRO A 107 3.66 12.83 7.41
N GLY A 108 3.46 14.15 7.46
CA GLY A 108 4.39 15.08 8.12
C GLY A 108 4.65 14.81 9.60
N LEU A 109 3.71 14.15 10.29
CA LEU A 109 3.87 13.77 11.71
C LEU A 109 4.68 12.48 11.90
N ALA A 110 4.91 11.73 10.83
CA ALA A 110 5.63 10.45 10.84
C ALA A 110 6.60 10.35 9.66
N ALA A 111 7.36 11.41 9.40
CA ALA A 111 8.23 11.52 8.23
C ALA A 111 9.22 10.36 8.07
N SER A 112 9.67 9.75 9.18
CA SER A 112 10.57 8.59 9.16
C SER A 112 9.85 7.23 9.00
N MET A 113 8.51 7.21 9.06
CA MET A 113 7.69 5.99 9.07
C MET A 113 6.60 6.02 8.00
N THR A 114 6.79 6.84 6.97
CA THR A 114 5.85 6.97 5.86
C THR A 114 6.43 6.45 4.56
N SER A 115 5.59 5.84 3.74
CA SER A 115 5.88 5.52 2.34
C SER A 115 5.32 6.58 1.38
N VAL A 116 4.67 7.60 1.92
CA VAL A 116 4.03 8.65 1.12
C VAL A 116 5.09 9.58 0.56
N SER A 117 5.09 9.75 -0.76
CA SER A 117 5.83 10.75 -1.49
C SER A 117 4.84 11.72 -2.14
N SER A 118 5.04 13.03 -1.96
CA SER A 118 4.21 14.06 -2.61
C SER A 118 4.27 13.94 -4.13
N ASP A 119 5.47 13.76 -4.68
CA ASP A 119 5.70 13.64 -6.12
C ASP A 119 5.01 12.41 -6.70
N ALA A 120 5.08 11.27 -5.99
CA ALA A 120 4.38 10.06 -6.36
C ALA A 120 2.84 10.23 -6.32
N VAL A 121 2.32 10.94 -5.32
CA VAL A 121 0.87 11.24 -5.22
C VAL A 121 0.42 12.10 -6.39
N GLU A 122 1.15 13.17 -6.71
CA GLU A 122 0.84 14.04 -7.85
C GLU A 122 0.93 13.28 -9.17
N LYS A 123 1.96 12.45 -9.35
CA LYS A 123 2.13 11.60 -10.53
C LYS A 123 0.97 10.60 -10.68
N CYS A 124 0.54 9.97 -9.61
CA CYS A 124 -0.65 9.11 -9.63
C CYS A 124 -1.88 9.86 -10.11
N ARG A 125 -2.16 11.03 -9.55
CA ARG A 125 -3.31 11.86 -9.92
C ARG A 125 -3.26 12.31 -11.38
N ALA A 126 -2.10 12.77 -11.84
CA ALA A 126 -1.90 13.20 -13.23
C ALA A 126 -2.11 12.07 -14.25
N ASN A 127 -1.94 10.80 -13.84
CA ASN A 127 -2.10 9.62 -14.70
C ASN A 127 -3.41 8.84 -14.44
N GLY A 128 -4.34 9.42 -13.69
CA GLY A 128 -5.64 8.80 -13.41
C GLY A 128 -5.52 7.52 -12.56
N ILE A 129 -4.51 7.46 -11.68
CA ILE A 129 -4.32 6.38 -10.71
C ILE A 129 -4.98 6.78 -9.40
N ALA A 130 -5.91 5.97 -8.92
CA ALA A 130 -6.52 6.13 -7.61
C ALA A 130 -5.48 5.85 -6.54
N VAL A 131 -5.08 6.88 -5.78
CA VAL A 131 -4.03 6.79 -4.77
C VAL A 131 -4.58 7.03 -3.38
N ILE A 132 -4.22 6.14 -2.42
CA ILE A 132 -4.45 6.31 -0.99
C ILE A 132 -3.12 6.76 -0.37
N PRO A 133 -2.97 8.07 -0.05
CA PRO A 133 -1.73 8.59 0.49
C PRO A 133 -1.71 8.50 2.01
N GLY A 134 -1.50 7.31 2.55
CA GLY A 134 -1.42 7.09 3.99
C GLY A 134 -2.38 6.02 4.51
N SER A 135 -2.46 5.89 5.85
CA SER A 135 -3.28 4.88 6.50
C SER A 135 -2.74 3.44 6.34
N CYS A 136 -3.36 2.49 7.01
CA CYS A 136 -2.95 1.09 7.02
C CYS A 136 -4.12 0.18 6.63
N PRO A 137 -3.95 -0.78 5.71
CA PRO A 137 -4.99 -1.74 5.33
C PRO A 137 -5.59 -2.50 6.52
N ASN A 138 -4.79 -2.79 7.54
CA ASN A 138 -5.26 -3.48 8.75
C ASN A 138 -6.35 -2.72 9.53
N GLN A 139 -6.50 -1.41 9.29
CA GLN A 139 -7.57 -0.61 9.87
C GLN A 139 -8.93 -0.83 9.18
N PHE A 140 -8.94 -1.42 8.00
CA PHE A 140 -10.12 -1.56 7.14
C PHE A 140 -10.46 -3.01 6.83
N LEU A 141 -9.47 -3.85 6.56
CA LEU A 141 -9.65 -5.24 6.18
C LEU A 141 -9.72 -6.11 7.44
N LYS A 142 -10.95 -6.40 7.91
CA LYS A 142 -11.20 -7.16 9.16
C LYS A 142 -10.30 -6.67 10.29
N PRO A 143 -10.47 -5.45 10.77
CA PRO A 143 -9.57 -4.86 11.77
C PRO A 143 -9.64 -5.67 13.08
N ASP A 144 -8.48 -5.89 13.69
CA ASP A 144 -8.41 -6.31 15.09
C ASP A 144 -8.78 -5.12 16.01
N PHE A 145 -8.90 -5.38 17.31
CA PHE A 145 -9.30 -4.36 18.29
C PHE A 145 -8.40 -3.11 18.25
N GLY A 146 -7.08 -3.30 18.17
CA GLY A 146 -6.11 -2.20 18.16
C GLY A 146 -6.22 -1.33 16.90
N HIS A 147 -6.28 -1.96 15.72
CA HIS A 147 -6.42 -1.24 14.45
C HIS A 147 -7.80 -0.60 14.30
N GLY A 148 -8.85 -1.24 14.80
CA GLY A 148 -10.19 -0.67 14.83
C GLY A 148 -10.28 0.57 15.70
N MET A 149 -9.70 0.53 16.91
CA MET A 149 -9.61 1.69 17.82
C MET A 149 -8.76 2.82 17.21
N MET A 150 -7.64 2.49 16.61
CA MET A 150 -6.77 3.45 15.91
C MET A 150 -7.53 4.15 14.77
N ARG A 151 -8.32 3.43 13.99
CA ARG A 151 -9.17 4.01 12.94
C ARG A 151 -10.16 5.02 13.50
N VAL A 152 -10.82 4.72 14.63
CA VAL A 152 -11.75 5.64 15.29
C VAL A 152 -11.02 6.89 15.78
N MET A 153 -9.88 6.72 16.46
CA MET A 153 -9.06 7.84 16.93
C MET A 153 -8.60 8.74 15.78
N TRP A 154 -8.06 8.16 14.71
CA TRP A 154 -7.59 8.94 13.55
C TRP A 154 -8.74 9.72 12.87
N ARG A 155 -9.96 9.18 12.87
CA ARG A 155 -11.15 9.92 12.41
C ARG A 155 -11.47 11.10 13.30
N LEU A 156 -11.47 10.91 14.62
CA LEU A 156 -11.75 11.97 15.61
C LEU A 156 -10.72 13.10 15.54
N PHE A 157 -9.45 12.78 15.33
CA PHE A 157 -8.37 13.76 15.22
C PHE A 157 -8.14 14.31 13.80
N GLY A 158 -9.00 13.95 12.82
CA GLY A 158 -8.90 14.45 11.45
C GLY A 158 -7.72 13.90 10.64
N PHE A 159 -7.08 12.81 11.08
CA PHE A 159 -5.99 12.14 10.37
C PHE A 159 -6.46 11.28 9.19
N MET A 160 -7.77 11.07 9.05
CA MET A 160 -8.41 10.36 7.95
C MET A 160 -9.30 11.26 7.10
N GLY A 161 -9.23 12.57 7.30
CA GLY A 161 -9.95 13.54 6.49
C GLY A 161 -9.16 13.81 5.20
N GLY A 162 -9.70 13.43 4.06
CA GLY A 162 -9.35 14.08 2.81
C GLY A 162 -10.07 15.42 2.79
N ASN A 163 -9.36 16.54 2.86
CA ASN A 163 -9.82 17.81 2.37
C ASN A 163 -9.69 17.84 0.86
#